data_8a95519fe1ac039aa57648861e875387
#
_entry.id   8a95519fe1ac039aa57648861e875387
#
_cell.length_a   1.000
_cell.length_b   1.000
_cell.length_c   1.000
_cell.angle_alpha   90.00
_cell.angle_beta   90.00
_cell.angle_gamma   90.00
#
_symmetry.space_group_name_H-M   'P 1'
#
loop_
_entity.id
_entity.type
_entity.pdbx_description
1 polymer ?
#
loop_
_entity_poly.entity_id
_entity_poly.type
_entity_poly.pdbx_seq_one_letter_code
_entity_poly.pdbx_strand_id
1 'polypeptide(L)'
;MRMFVLIVVWLSMSAGFAHAQAEDDGHRLKGLTKIRLLVEDLSKGSELCGITSGIIRDALYPISSSKLQISDTADARFYIQITTLQSQVQCKSKIDMRVYLFQHEKLPFSDLVRSYDVVLWSERLFFTSDVDEHARIIREGIENMTKDFVTAWNRDNKPQ
;
A
#
# COMPACT_ATOMS: atom_id res chain seq x y z
N MET A 1 -69.06 9.96 2.76
CA MET A 1 -67.92 9.04 2.96
C MET A 1 -66.74 9.64 2.19
N ARG A 2 -65.85 10.37 2.88
CA ARG A 2 -64.68 11.05 2.27
C ARG A 2 -63.44 10.23 2.60
N MET A 3 -62.82 9.67 1.56
CA MET A 3 -61.63 8.83 1.65
C MET A 3 -60.40 9.76 1.62
N PHE A 4 -59.68 9.85 2.72
CA PHE A 4 -58.39 10.56 2.81
C PHE A 4 -57.28 9.64 2.30
N VAL A 5 -56.67 10.01 1.19
CA VAL A 5 -55.45 9.34 0.71
C VAL A 5 -54.24 10.00 1.38
N LEU A 6 -53.58 9.25 2.27
CA LEU A 6 -52.31 9.64 2.89
C LEU A 6 -51.17 9.30 1.91
N ILE A 7 -50.59 10.34 1.31
CA ILE A 7 -49.35 10.21 0.50
C ILE A 7 -48.17 10.28 1.49
N VAL A 8 -47.54 9.13 1.73
CA VAL A 8 -46.27 9.06 2.48
C VAL A 8 -45.13 9.32 1.49
N VAL A 9 -44.55 10.53 1.55
CA VAL A 9 -43.34 10.89 0.80
C VAL A 9 -42.14 10.33 1.55
N TRP A 10 -41.52 9.29 1.02
CA TRP A 10 -40.22 8.81 1.47
C TRP A 10 -39.12 9.75 0.95
N LEU A 11 -38.60 10.62 1.81
CA LEU A 11 -37.35 11.32 1.55
C LEU A 11 -36.20 10.33 1.79
N SER A 12 -35.65 9.77 0.73
CA SER A 12 -34.38 9.06 0.73
C SER A 12 -33.24 10.09 0.91
N MET A 13 -32.79 10.28 2.16
CA MET A 13 -31.52 10.94 2.42
C MET A 13 -30.38 10.00 2.00
N SER A 14 -29.92 10.13 0.77
CA SER A 14 -28.63 9.62 0.34
C SER A 14 -27.55 10.46 1.02
N ALA A 15 -27.07 9.98 2.19
CA ALA A 15 -25.84 10.50 2.79
C ALA A 15 -24.68 10.14 1.84
N GLY A 16 -24.35 11.06 0.95
CA GLY A 16 -23.13 11.02 0.17
C GLY A 16 -21.97 11.09 1.15
N PHE A 17 -21.29 9.97 1.37
CA PHE A 17 -19.95 9.98 1.96
C PHE A 17 -19.03 10.69 0.96
N ALA A 18 -18.86 12.01 1.13
CA ALA A 18 -17.77 12.73 0.51
C ALA A 18 -16.48 12.13 1.08
N HIS A 19 -15.86 11.23 0.33
CA HIS A 19 -14.46 10.94 0.52
C HIS A 19 -13.74 12.25 0.20
N ALA A 20 -13.26 12.93 1.25
CA ALA A 20 -12.24 13.94 1.09
C ALA A 20 -10.99 13.22 0.57
N GLN A 21 -10.91 13.07 -0.75
CA GLN A 21 -9.63 12.86 -1.41
C GLN A 21 -8.86 14.16 -1.12
N ALA A 22 -7.92 14.09 -0.19
CA ALA A 22 -6.88 15.11 -0.10
C ALA A 22 -6.29 15.19 -1.52
N GLU A 23 -6.44 16.33 -2.18
CA GLU A 23 -5.70 16.63 -3.39
C GLU A 23 -4.23 16.46 -3.03
N ASP A 24 -3.69 15.34 -3.45
CA ASP A 24 -2.29 15.01 -3.31
C ASP A 24 -1.56 15.89 -4.33
N ASP A 25 -0.82 16.87 -3.87
CA ASP A 25 0.05 17.74 -4.69
C ASP A 25 1.19 16.93 -5.34
N GLY A 26 0.84 15.82 -5.91
CA GLY A 26 1.42 15.02 -7.00
C GLY A 26 2.94 14.85 -7.10
N HIS A 27 3.76 15.24 -6.12
CA HIS A 27 5.23 15.20 -6.24
C HIS A 27 5.97 14.74 -4.97
N ARG A 28 5.32 13.92 -4.14
CA ARG A 28 5.92 13.45 -2.88
C ARG A 28 7.16 12.58 -3.06
N LEU A 29 7.33 11.97 -4.26
CA LEU A 29 8.47 11.14 -4.60
C LEU A 29 9.57 11.93 -5.34
N LYS A 30 9.43 13.24 -5.50
CA LYS A 30 10.40 14.09 -6.19
C LYS A 30 11.74 14.07 -5.45
N GLY A 31 12.83 13.83 -6.21
CA GLY A 31 14.19 13.77 -5.66
C GLY A 31 14.53 12.45 -4.95
N LEU A 32 13.60 11.49 -4.89
CA LEU A 32 13.90 10.16 -4.37
C LEU A 32 14.79 9.40 -5.34
N THR A 33 16.05 9.18 -4.99
CA THR A 33 17.05 8.51 -5.85
C THR A 33 17.40 7.10 -5.38
N LYS A 34 17.18 6.81 -4.10
CA LYS A 34 17.50 5.51 -3.51
C LYS A 34 16.48 5.12 -2.44
N ILE A 35 16.23 3.82 -2.31
CA ILE A 35 15.35 3.23 -1.29
C ILE A 35 16.00 2.00 -0.66
N ARG A 36 15.60 1.71 0.56
CA ARG A 36 15.88 0.46 1.25
C ARG A 36 14.64 -0.42 1.19
N LEU A 37 14.77 -1.66 0.73
CA LEU A 37 13.68 -2.63 0.73
C LEU A 37 13.56 -3.28 2.11
N LEU A 38 12.36 -3.27 2.67
CA LEU A 38 12.01 -3.95 3.91
C LEU A 38 10.77 -4.83 3.66
N VAL A 39 10.98 -6.14 3.66
CA VAL A 39 9.91 -7.12 3.58
C VAL A 39 9.73 -7.70 4.97
N GLU A 40 8.52 -7.63 5.51
CA GLU A 40 8.20 -8.20 6.82
C GLU A 40 8.19 -9.73 6.74
N ASP A 41 8.54 -10.38 7.84
CA ASP A 41 8.53 -11.85 7.93
C ASP A 41 7.13 -12.39 7.64
N LEU A 42 7.08 -13.44 6.84
CA LEU A 42 5.84 -14.10 6.48
C LEU A 42 5.25 -14.84 7.66
N SER A 43 3.96 -14.69 7.86
CA SER A 43 3.22 -15.48 8.84
C SER A 43 3.11 -16.95 8.38
N LYS A 44 2.92 -17.86 9.33
CA LYS A 44 2.62 -19.27 9.02
C LYS A 44 1.41 -19.41 8.07
N GLY A 45 0.39 -18.55 8.20
CA GLY A 45 -0.75 -18.53 7.28
C GLY A 45 -0.36 -18.18 5.85
N SER A 46 0.61 -17.26 5.67
CA SER A 46 1.15 -16.92 4.35
C SER A 46 1.86 -18.12 3.71
N GLU A 47 2.71 -18.83 4.46
CA GLU A 47 3.43 -20.00 3.96
C GLU A 47 2.47 -21.13 3.57
N LEU A 48 1.42 -21.39 4.38
CA LEU A 48 0.40 -22.39 4.09
C LEU A 48 -0.44 -22.05 2.84
N CYS A 49 -0.54 -20.76 2.49
CA CYS A 49 -1.14 -20.27 1.25
C CYS A 49 -0.14 -20.19 0.08
N GLY A 50 1.05 -20.80 0.20
CA GLY A 50 2.08 -20.87 -0.83
C GLY A 50 2.86 -19.59 -1.06
N ILE A 51 2.68 -18.55 -0.22
CA ILE A 51 3.40 -17.29 -0.34
C ILE A 51 4.81 -17.51 0.25
N THR A 52 5.84 -17.22 -0.55
CA THR A 52 7.24 -17.35 -0.15
C THR A 52 7.99 -16.04 -0.35
N SER A 53 9.10 -15.86 0.35
CA SER A 53 9.99 -14.70 0.15
C SER A 53 10.56 -14.62 -1.29
N GLY A 54 10.71 -15.75 -1.97
CA GLY A 54 11.08 -15.81 -3.39
C GLY A 54 10.04 -15.15 -4.28
N ILE A 55 8.76 -15.51 -4.11
CA ILE A 55 7.63 -14.92 -4.86
C ILE A 55 7.59 -13.40 -4.68
N ILE A 56 7.77 -12.91 -3.44
CA ILE A 56 7.78 -11.47 -3.17
C ILE A 56 8.95 -10.80 -3.86
N ARG A 57 10.16 -11.38 -3.77
CA ARG A 57 11.36 -10.82 -4.40
C ARG A 57 11.21 -10.72 -5.91
N ASP A 58 10.67 -11.75 -6.55
CA ASP A 58 10.44 -11.77 -8.00
C ASP A 58 9.42 -10.69 -8.42
N ALA A 59 8.37 -10.49 -7.63
CA ALA A 59 7.35 -9.47 -7.88
C ALA A 59 7.86 -8.03 -7.72
N LEU A 60 9.01 -7.82 -7.06
CA LEU A 60 9.67 -6.51 -6.91
C LEU A 60 10.62 -6.16 -8.07
N TYR A 61 10.74 -7.03 -9.07
CA TYR A 61 11.60 -6.80 -10.23
C TYR A 61 11.39 -5.43 -10.90
N PRO A 62 10.18 -4.85 -11.02
CA PRO A 62 10.01 -3.52 -11.60
C PRO A 62 10.82 -2.42 -10.91
N ILE A 63 11.03 -2.49 -9.59
CA ILE A 63 11.92 -1.55 -8.88
C ILE A 63 13.36 -1.75 -9.31
N SER A 64 13.84 -3.01 -9.33
CA SER A 64 15.23 -3.34 -9.70
C SER A 64 15.57 -2.98 -11.15
N SER A 65 14.55 -2.96 -12.03
CA SER A 65 14.70 -2.57 -13.44
C SER A 65 14.55 -1.06 -13.67
N SER A 66 14.17 -0.29 -12.65
CA SER A 66 14.05 1.16 -12.72
C SER A 66 15.39 1.86 -12.51
N LYS A 67 15.40 3.20 -12.62
CA LYS A 67 16.59 4.02 -12.28
C LYS A 67 16.72 4.27 -10.77
N LEU A 68 15.75 3.83 -9.96
CA LEU A 68 15.76 3.97 -8.51
C LEU A 68 16.75 2.96 -7.92
N GLN A 69 17.71 3.44 -7.15
CA GLN A 69 18.73 2.58 -6.56
C GLN A 69 18.21 1.89 -5.29
N ILE A 70 18.47 0.59 -5.16
CA ILE A 70 18.24 -0.15 -3.93
C ILE A 70 19.52 -0.11 -3.10
N SER A 71 19.43 0.36 -1.85
CA SER A 71 20.57 0.53 -0.96
C SER A 71 20.19 0.36 0.51
N ASP A 72 20.96 -0.43 1.25
CA ASP A 72 20.73 -0.64 2.69
C ASP A 72 20.96 0.62 3.53
N THR A 73 21.65 1.63 2.97
CA THR A 73 21.93 2.91 3.64
C THR A 73 20.96 4.02 3.24
N ALA A 74 19.88 3.71 2.47
CA ALA A 74 18.90 4.71 2.10
C ALA A 74 18.00 5.08 3.28
N ASP A 75 17.71 6.40 3.42
CA ASP A 75 16.81 6.92 4.44
C ASP A 75 15.35 6.59 4.13
N ALA A 76 14.99 6.60 2.83
CA ALA A 76 13.68 6.18 2.39
C ALA A 76 13.55 4.66 2.39
N ARG A 77 12.45 4.17 2.95
CA ARG A 77 12.17 2.73 3.10
C ARG A 77 10.97 2.35 2.27
N PHE A 78 11.11 1.34 1.43
CA PHE A 78 10.01 0.66 0.75
C PHE A 78 9.65 -0.57 1.56
N TYR A 79 8.53 -0.49 2.26
CA TYR A 79 8.07 -1.49 3.21
C TYR A 79 6.92 -2.30 2.63
N ILE A 80 6.98 -3.62 2.82
CA ILE A 80 5.94 -4.56 2.39
C ILE A 80 5.55 -5.42 3.57
N GLN A 81 4.24 -5.45 3.85
CA GLN A 81 3.62 -6.32 4.82
C GLN A 81 2.53 -7.16 4.14
N ILE A 82 2.56 -8.47 4.39
CA ILE A 82 1.52 -9.40 3.92
C ILE A 82 0.94 -10.10 5.14
N THR A 83 -0.35 -9.86 5.39
CA THR A 83 -1.09 -10.55 6.44
C THR A 83 -2.05 -11.53 5.80
N THR A 84 -1.94 -12.81 6.12
CA THR A 84 -2.76 -13.87 5.53
C THR A 84 -3.52 -14.64 6.60
N LEU A 85 -4.82 -14.82 6.36
CA LEU A 85 -5.69 -15.74 7.08
C LEU A 85 -6.02 -16.92 6.16
N GLN A 86 -5.76 -18.12 6.64
CA GLN A 86 -6.08 -19.37 5.93
C GLN A 86 -7.28 -20.05 6.57
N SER A 87 -8.20 -20.52 5.73
CA SER A 87 -9.21 -21.54 6.06
C SER A 87 -8.88 -22.85 5.34
N GLN A 88 -9.71 -23.89 5.51
CA GLN A 88 -9.47 -25.19 4.86
C GLN A 88 -9.37 -25.12 3.33
N VAL A 89 -10.08 -24.21 2.69
CA VAL A 89 -10.18 -24.13 1.22
C VAL A 89 -9.79 -22.77 0.66
N GLN A 90 -9.71 -21.74 1.48
CA GLN A 90 -9.49 -20.37 1.03
C GLN A 90 -8.40 -19.66 1.81
N CYS A 91 -7.69 -18.81 1.11
CA CYS A 91 -6.77 -17.84 1.67
C CYS A 91 -7.31 -16.42 1.50
N LYS A 92 -7.12 -15.58 2.52
CA LYS A 92 -7.44 -14.15 2.49
C LYS A 92 -6.21 -13.37 2.89
N SER A 93 -5.70 -12.55 1.99
CA SER A 93 -4.53 -11.73 2.26
C SER A 93 -4.81 -10.25 2.13
N LYS A 94 -4.18 -9.49 2.99
CA LYS A 94 -3.99 -8.05 2.88
C LYS A 94 -2.54 -7.79 2.55
N ILE A 95 -2.28 -7.05 1.48
CA ILE A 95 -0.97 -6.50 1.14
C ILE A 95 -1.00 -5.01 1.47
N ASP A 96 -0.01 -4.55 2.23
CA ASP A 96 0.21 -3.15 2.56
C ASP A 96 1.62 -2.77 2.10
N MET A 97 1.73 -1.88 1.12
CA MET A 97 2.99 -1.39 0.59
C MET A 97 3.11 0.10 0.83
N ARG A 98 4.26 0.56 1.32
CA ARG A 98 4.51 1.97 1.65
C ARG A 98 5.93 2.37 1.34
N VAL A 99 6.09 3.62 0.90
CA VAL A 99 7.37 4.30 0.90
C VAL A 99 7.33 5.40 1.95
N TYR A 100 8.27 5.39 2.87
CA TYR A 100 8.33 6.39 3.92
C TYR A 100 9.77 6.82 4.21
N LEU A 101 9.90 8.06 4.70
CA LEU A 101 11.13 8.60 5.27
C LEU A 101 11.04 8.56 6.78
N PHE A 102 12.11 8.09 7.41
CA PHE A 102 12.25 8.19 8.84
C PHE A 102 12.92 9.52 9.18
N GLN A 103 12.17 10.41 9.83
CA GLN A 103 12.66 11.75 10.20
C GLN A 103 12.83 11.89 11.69
N HIS A 104 13.85 12.66 12.05
CA HIS A 104 14.12 13.10 13.43
C HIS A 104 13.94 14.59 13.53
N GLU A 105 13.08 15.05 14.43
CA GLU A 105 12.86 16.45 14.68
C GLU A 105 13.18 16.76 16.15
N LYS A 106 14.04 17.77 16.38
CA LYS A 106 14.26 18.30 17.72
C LYS A 106 13.09 19.19 18.11
N LEU A 107 12.47 18.91 19.27
CA LEU A 107 11.37 19.74 19.75
C LEU A 107 11.86 21.14 20.09
N PRO A 108 11.12 22.21 19.71
CA PRO A 108 11.60 23.60 19.80
C PRO A 108 11.99 24.08 21.20
N PHE A 109 11.47 23.43 22.24
CA PHE A 109 11.64 23.86 23.63
C PHE A 109 12.27 22.80 24.56
N SER A 110 12.87 21.75 23.97
CA SER A 110 13.49 20.67 24.72
C SER A 110 14.64 20.04 23.94
N ASP A 111 15.52 19.31 24.64
CA ASP A 111 16.54 18.48 23.99
C ASP A 111 16.01 17.12 23.50
N LEU A 112 14.69 16.92 23.58
CA LEU A 112 14.07 15.70 23.12
C LEU A 112 14.00 15.67 21.59
N VAL A 113 14.39 14.54 21.01
CA VAL A 113 14.25 14.25 19.59
C VAL A 113 13.03 13.36 19.40
N ARG A 114 12.08 13.80 18.57
CA ARG A 114 10.95 13.01 18.13
C ARG A 114 11.28 12.35 16.80
N SER A 115 10.99 11.06 16.70
CA SER A 115 11.09 10.31 15.45
C SER A 115 9.69 10.03 14.90
N TYR A 116 9.51 10.19 13.59
CA TYR A 116 8.24 9.91 12.91
C TYR A 116 8.48 9.50 11.46
N ASP A 117 7.51 8.75 10.93
CA ASP A 117 7.49 8.33 9.53
C ASP A 117 6.68 9.31 8.68
N VAL A 118 7.29 9.84 7.63
CA VAL A 118 6.60 10.62 6.60
C VAL A 118 6.28 9.68 5.43
N VAL A 119 5.01 9.36 5.25
CA VAL A 119 4.57 8.49 4.14
C VAL A 119 4.59 9.29 2.83
N LEU A 120 5.42 8.83 1.89
CA LEU A 120 5.57 9.43 0.56
C LEU A 120 4.63 8.78 -0.45
N TRP A 121 4.38 7.47 -0.30
CA TRP A 121 3.49 6.69 -1.14
C TRP A 121 2.97 5.51 -0.35
N SER A 122 1.72 5.10 -0.61
CA SER A 122 1.16 3.90 -0.01
C SER A 122 0.05 3.33 -0.88
N GLU A 123 -0.03 2.01 -0.89
CA GLU A 123 -1.11 1.27 -1.52
C GLU A 123 -1.47 0.05 -0.67
N ARG A 124 -2.75 -0.34 -0.71
CA ARG A 124 -3.26 -1.48 0.03
C ARG A 124 -4.27 -2.24 -0.80
N LEU A 125 -4.07 -3.55 -0.89
CA LEU A 125 -4.99 -4.44 -1.60
C LEU A 125 -5.40 -5.61 -0.70
N PHE A 126 -6.58 -6.16 -1.01
CA PHE A 126 -7.14 -7.33 -0.35
C PHE A 126 -7.47 -8.38 -1.40
N PHE A 127 -7.08 -9.61 -1.12
CA PHE A 127 -7.28 -10.75 -2.01
C PHE A 127 -7.96 -11.90 -1.27
N THR A 128 -8.86 -12.57 -1.96
CA THR A 128 -9.47 -13.83 -1.51
C THR A 128 -9.46 -14.79 -2.69
N SER A 129 -8.94 -15.99 -2.49
CA SER A 129 -8.92 -17.04 -3.51
C SER A 129 -8.76 -18.42 -2.87
N ASP A 130 -8.89 -19.47 -3.67
CA ASP A 130 -8.55 -20.80 -3.27
C ASP A 130 -7.05 -20.95 -2.99
N VAL A 131 -6.68 -21.89 -2.14
CA VAL A 131 -5.30 -22.09 -1.66
C VAL A 131 -4.32 -22.27 -2.83
N ASP A 132 -4.69 -23.08 -3.83
CA ASP A 132 -3.82 -23.44 -4.96
C ASP A 132 -3.47 -22.28 -5.87
N GLU A 133 -4.33 -21.26 -5.96
CA GLU A 133 -4.12 -20.08 -6.81
C GLU A 133 -3.59 -18.87 -6.05
N HIS A 134 -3.67 -18.89 -4.72
CA HIS A 134 -3.46 -17.70 -3.90
C HIS A 134 -2.07 -17.09 -4.09
N ALA A 135 -1.03 -17.91 -4.10
CA ALA A 135 0.35 -17.45 -4.30
C ALA A 135 0.55 -16.72 -5.63
N ARG A 136 -0.08 -17.19 -6.72
CA ARG A 136 -0.03 -16.54 -8.04
C ARG A 136 -0.72 -15.17 -8.00
N ILE A 137 -1.91 -15.11 -7.40
CA ILE A 137 -2.70 -13.88 -7.28
C ILE A 137 -1.95 -12.84 -6.44
N ILE A 138 -1.34 -13.25 -5.33
CA ILE A 138 -0.52 -12.37 -4.48
C ILE A 138 0.70 -11.83 -5.24
N ARG A 139 1.42 -12.70 -5.98
CA ARG A 139 2.55 -12.28 -6.81
C ARG A 139 2.13 -11.20 -7.82
N GLU A 140 1.05 -11.44 -8.57
CA GLU A 140 0.52 -10.49 -9.55
C GLU A 140 0.08 -9.17 -8.89
N GLY A 141 -0.55 -9.25 -7.71
CA GLY A 141 -0.93 -8.09 -6.92
C GLY A 141 0.27 -7.24 -6.51
N ILE A 142 1.32 -7.86 -5.96
CA ILE A 142 2.56 -7.16 -5.58
C ILE A 142 3.24 -6.54 -6.81
N GLU A 143 3.31 -7.29 -7.91
CA GLU A 143 3.93 -6.81 -9.16
C GLU A 143 3.20 -5.57 -9.71
N ASN A 144 1.86 -5.56 -9.69
CA ASN A 144 1.06 -4.42 -10.14
C ASN A 144 1.27 -3.20 -9.23
N MET A 145 1.15 -3.36 -7.91
CA MET A 145 1.43 -2.29 -6.94
C MET A 145 2.85 -1.73 -7.11
N THR A 146 3.82 -2.60 -7.39
CA THR A 146 5.21 -2.19 -7.64
C THR A 146 5.34 -1.37 -8.93
N LYS A 147 4.64 -1.74 -10.00
CA LYS A 147 4.57 -0.96 -11.25
C LYS A 147 3.91 0.40 -11.04
N ASP A 148 2.85 0.45 -10.23
CA ASP A 148 2.16 1.70 -9.91
C ASP A 148 3.06 2.65 -9.13
N PHE A 149 3.81 2.13 -8.14
CA PHE A 149 4.84 2.90 -7.46
C PHE A 149 5.91 3.43 -8.42
N VAL A 150 6.49 2.58 -9.29
CA VAL A 150 7.52 3.00 -10.26
C VAL A 150 6.96 4.03 -11.25
N THR A 151 5.70 3.91 -11.63
CA THR A 151 5.01 4.87 -12.49
C THR A 151 4.86 6.23 -11.79
N ALA A 152 4.42 6.24 -10.54
CA ALA A 152 4.32 7.46 -9.73
C ALA A 152 5.70 8.10 -9.55
N TRP A 153 6.73 7.30 -9.21
CA TRP A 153 8.10 7.79 -9.07
C TRP A 153 8.64 8.39 -10.37
N ASN A 154 8.44 7.73 -11.52
CA ASN A 154 8.85 8.24 -12.83
C ASN A 154 8.15 9.56 -13.18
N ARG A 155 6.85 9.68 -12.87
CA ARG A 155 6.08 10.91 -13.06
C ARG A 155 6.70 12.07 -12.30
N ASP A 156 7.02 11.85 -11.02
CA ASP A 156 7.52 12.87 -10.11
C ASP A 156 9.00 13.26 -10.37
N ASN A 157 9.77 12.39 -11.04
CA ASN A 157 11.20 12.57 -11.31
C ASN A 157 11.51 12.72 -12.82
N LYS A 158 10.53 13.09 -13.65
CA LYS A 158 10.80 13.42 -15.06
C LYS A 158 11.80 14.58 -15.14
N PRO A 159 12.82 14.50 -16.05
CA PRO A 159 13.65 15.63 -16.35
C PRO A 159 12.76 16.79 -16.87
N GLN A 160 12.94 17.96 -16.29
CA GLN A 160 12.32 19.19 -16.78
C GLN A 160 13.02 19.69 -18.03
#